data_965a9daff48a2db134fbfa9cb7bbc4c0
#
_entry.id   965a9daff48a2db134fbfa9cb7bbc4c0
#
_cell.length_a   1.000
_cell.length_b   1.000
_cell.length_c   1.000
_cell.angle_alpha   90.00
_cell.angle_beta   90.00
_cell.angle_gamma   90.00
#
_symmetry.space_group_name_H-M   'P 1'
#
loop_
_entity.id
_entity.type
_entity.pdbx_description
1 polymer ?
#
loop_
_entity_poly.entity_id
_entity_poly.type
_entity_poly.pdbx_seq_one_letter_code
_entity_poly.pdbx_strand_id
1 'polypeptide(L)'
;MKTKRFWGFIKDPIFGYIHLTETEKKILDTLPLQRLRRIRQVAGSEYVYPSANHTRLEHSLGVMHLAGLLAENLPVNLQEDDIQSCRIAGLCHDVGHGPFSHVFEHILEKYYHQTHEDLTEWLIRESEISDVIRAEGFEPDRIGKLAVGKLKDREKPYLNQIIRSAVDSDKMDFLLRDSYHTGAEYGRVDIFRLIYTMDVLDNNLAVNLTALPTLEAFVIARVEAFRTIYFHRTGRAAQVMLARALEKAKEAGELEFKTVEDYLDLDDYTVWASLKKCPKCKHIVDALERRQLLKCCYERAFYVKDQLITSLLTDEGFRSNVAERIALKSNLNPEEVIIDVPSLPSVPYHLAQTRAMDIPLFSKTQDGRKIPRKVTDLSQIIEVLQGFMNIIRVYTKEKYREKVMTAAEEVLGRMPVSTEVSY
;
A
#
# COMPACT_ATOMS: atom_id res chain seq x y z
N MET A 1 6.46 27.70 -25.29
CA MET A 1 5.91 26.46 -24.69
C MET A 1 5.62 25.49 -25.83
N LYS A 2 6.38 24.39 -25.96
CA LYS A 2 5.98 23.29 -26.87
C LYS A 2 4.76 22.64 -26.19
N THR A 3 3.61 22.68 -26.83
CA THR A 3 2.42 21.96 -26.36
C THR A 3 2.76 20.48 -26.28
N LYS A 4 2.74 19.91 -25.09
CA LYS A 4 2.86 18.45 -24.89
C LYS A 4 1.86 17.76 -25.81
N ARG A 5 2.34 16.92 -26.70
CA ARG A 5 1.49 16.21 -27.64
C ARG A 5 1.03 14.91 -26.97
N PHE A 6 -0.15 14.93 -26.37
CA PHE A 6 -0.77 13.71 -25.87
C PHE A 6 -1.24 12.85 -27.05
N TRP A 7 -1.04 11.53 -26.92
CA TRP A 7 -1.58 10.53 -27.84
C TRP A 7 -3.11 10.44 -27.72
N GLY A 8 -3.61 10.43 -26.47
CA GLY A 8 -5.02 10.28 -26.16
C GLY A 8 -5.31 10.41 -24.69
N PHE A 9 -6.45 9.91 -24.27
CA PHE A 9 -6.88 9.94 -22.86
C PHE A 9 -7.67 8.68 -22.48
N ILE A 10 -7.64 8.37 -21.18
CA ILE A 10 -8.46 7.33 -20.54
C ILE A 10 -9.45 8.01 -19.60
N LYS A 11 -10.69 7.53 -19.57
CA LYS A 11 -11.69 8.00 -18.61
C LYS A 11 -11.46 7.34 -17.26
N ASP A 12 -11.32 8.15 -16.22
CA ASP A 12 -11.11 7.72 -14.84
C ASP A 12 -12.21 8.30 -13.93
N PRO A 13 -12.75 7.54 -12.98
CA PRO A 13 -13.85 8.03 -12.13
C PRO A 13 -13.40 9.10 -11.13
N ILE A 14 -12.11 9.18 -10.80
CA ILE A 14 -11.56 10.13 -9.83
C ILE A 14 -11.08 11.41 -10.52
N PHE A 15 -10.26 11.26 -11.57
CA PHE A 15 -9.58 12.39 -12.24
C PHE A 15 -10.25 12.83 -13.55
N GLY A 16 -11.33 12.19 -13.95
CA GLY A 16 -12.06 12.52 -15.17
C GLY A 16 -11.33 12.00 -16.41
N TYR A 17 -10.35 12.71 -16.94
CA TYR A 17 -9.59 12.32 -18.12
C TYR A 17 -8.09 12.30 -17.81
N ILE A 18 -7.48 11.14 -17.87
CA ILE A 18 -6.04 10.95 -17.73
C ILE A 18 -5.45 10.95 -19.14
N HIS A 19 -4.63 11.95 -19.43
CA HIS A 19 -3.93 12.06 -20.70
C HIS A 19 -2.69 11.20 -20.73
N LEU A 20 -2.43 10.57 -21.88
CA LEU A 20 -1.29 9.69 -22.14
C LEU A 20 -0.42 10.28 -23.25
N THR A 21 0.90 10.21 -23.06
CA THR A 21 1.87 10.38 -24.15
C THR A 21 1.97 9.10 -24.96
N GLU A 22 2.62 9.16 -26.15
CA GLU A 22 2.87 7.95 -26.97
C GLU A 22 3.74 6.93 -26.22
N THR A 23 4.74 7.39 -25.47
CA THR A 23 5.60 6.56 -24.61
C THR A 23 4.81 5.82 -23.56
N GLU A 24 3.95 6.53 -22.82
CA GLU A 24 3.12 5.94 -21.77
C GLU A 24 2.12 4.92 -22.34
N LYS A 25 1.55 5.19 -23.51
CA LYS A 25 0.67 4.26 -24.21
C LYS A 25 1.40 2.97 -24.57
N LYS A 26 2.63 3.06 -25.09
CA LYS A 26 3.43 1.89 -25.44
C LYS A 26 3.78 1.06 -24.20
N ILE A 27 4.14 1.70 -23.08
CA ILE A 27 4.42 1.02 -21.82
C ILE A 27 3.14 0.38 -21.24
N LEU A 28 2.02 1.10 -21.28
CA LEU A 28 0.72 0.62 -20.82
C LEU A 28 0.28 -0.65 -21.56
N ASP A 29 0.59 -0.76 -22.87
CA ASP A 29 0.20 -1.92 -23.68
C ASP A 29 1.08 -3.16 -23.46
N THR A 30 2.13 -3.08 -22.62
CA THR A 30 2.96 -4.23 -22.26
C THR A 30 2.24 -5.21 -21.34
N LEU A 31 2.58 -6.49 -21.43
CA LEU A 31 1.97 -7.55 -20.64
C LEU A 31 2.09 -7.31 -19.11
N PRO A 32 3.26 -6.86 -18.56
CA PRO A 32 3.36 -6.58 -17.13
C PRO A 32 2.36 -5.53 -16.65
N LEU A 33 2.14 -4.46 -17.41
CA LEU A 33 1.15 -3.44 -17.07
C LEU A 33 -0.29 -3.97 -17.25
N GLN A 34 -0.57 -4.67 -18.35
CA GLN A 34 -1.90 -5.23 -18.60
C GLN A 34 -2.26 -6.33 -17.58
N ARG A 35 -1.27 -7.04 -17.00
CA ARG A 35 -1.47 -7.98 -15.90
C ARG A 35 -2.11 -7.31 -14.68
N LEU A 36 -1.80 -6.04 -14.39
CA LEU A 36 -2.37 -5.29 -13.27
C LEU A 36 -3.91 -5.15 -13.35
N ARG A 37 -4.55 -5.34 -14.50
CA ARG A 37 -6.03 -5.43 -14.62
C ARG A 37 -6.61 -6.63 -13.89
N ARG A 38 -5.77 -7.63 -13.60
CA ARG A 38 -6.17 -8.89 -12.98
C ARG A 38 -5.65 -9.02 -11.54
N ILE A 39 -5.18 -7.91 -10.96
CA ILE A 39 -4.72 -7.83 -9.57
C ILE A 39 -5.51 -6.74 -8.86
N ARG A 40 -6.29 -7.12 -7.86
CA ARG A 40 -7.08 -6.18 -7.05
C ARG A 40 -6.20 -5.33 -6.16
N GLN A 41 -6.54 -4.05 -6.05
CA GLN A 41 -5.83 -3.11 -5.18
C GLN A 41 -5.94 -3.51 -3.70
N VAL A 42 -7.14 -3.83 -3.24
CA VAL A 42 -7.46 -4.06 -1.83
C VAL A 42 -8.11 -5.44 -1.63
N ALA A 43 -7.40 -6.49 -2.01
CA ALA A 43 -7.90 -7.87 -1.91
C ALA A 43 -8.36 -8.21 -0.48
N GLY A 44 -9.51 -8.89 -0.38
CA GLY A 44 -10.17 -9.22 0.90
C GLY A 44 -11.15 -8.14 1.37
N SER A 45 -11.02 -6.89 0.90
CA SER A 45 -11.94 -5.81 1.27
C SER A 45 -13.32 -5.96 0.62
N GLU A 46 -13.44 -6.68 -0.49
CA GLU A 46 -14.71 -6.99 -1.16
C GLU A 46 -15.68 -7.79 -0.28
N TYR A 47 -15.20 -8.47 0.73
CA TYR A 47 -16.05 -9.16 1.72
C TYR A 47 -16.80 -8.20 2.66
N VAL A 48 -16.36 -6.94 2.71
CA VAL A 48 -16.97 -5.85 3.50
C VAL A 48 -17.57 -4.80 2.58
N TYR A 49 -16.81 -4.40 1.58
CA TYR A 49 -17.13 -3.36 0.60
C TYR A 49 -17.26 -4.01 -0.79
N PRO A 50 -18.47 -4.45 -1.19
CA PRO A 50 -18.65 -5.22 -2.44
C PRO A 50 -18.20 -4.48 -3.71
N SER A 51 -18.11 -3.14 -3.68
CA SER A 51 -17.63 -2.32 -4.79
C SER A 51 -16.10 -2.18 -4.85
N ALA A 52 -15.36 -2.64 -3.82
CA ALA A 52 -13.90 -2.55 -3.74
C ALA A 52 -13.22 -3.62 -4.61
N ASN A 53 -13.50 -3.59 -5.91
CA ASN A 53 -12.98 -4.52 -6.91
C ASN A 53 -12.06 -3.84 -7.93
N HIS A 54 -11.70 -2.57 -7.72
CA HIS A 54 -10.76 -1.85 -8.57
C HIS A 54 -9.37 -2.50 -8.54
N THR A 55 -8.66 -2.29 -9.61
CA THR A 55 -7.42 -3.00 -9.90
C THR A 55 -6.21 -2.08 -9.75
N ARG A 56 -5.02 -2.67 -9.65
CA ARG A 56 -3.77 -1.91 -9.61
C ARG A 56 -3.51 -1.12 -10.87
N LEU A 57 -4.07 -1.51 -12.01
CA LEU A 57 -3.93 -0.71 -13.22
C LEU A 57 -4.60 0.65 -13.12
N GLU A 58 -5.80 0.71 -12.55
CA GLU A 58 -6.51 1.99 -12.35
C GLU A 58 -5.72 2.91 -11.43
N HIS A 59 -5.16 2.35 -10.35
CA HIS A 59 -4.28 3.04 -9.42
C HIS A 59 -2.99 3.53 -10.12
N SER A 60 -2.29 2.67 -10.86
CA SER A 60 -1.07 3.04 -11.59
C SER A 60 -1.30 4.19 -12.59
N LEU A 61 -2.45 4.21 -13.25
CA LEU A 61 -2.84 5.32 -14.14
C LEU A 61 -3.04 6.62 -13.36
N GLY A 62 -3.69 6.54 -12.19
CA GLY A 62 -3.88 7.69 -11.31
C GLY A 62 -2.57 8.23 -10.76
N VAL A 63 -1.67 7.34 -10.32
CA VAL A 63 -0.33 7.73 -9.82
C VAL A 63 0.50 8.37 -10.92
N MET A 64 0.50 7.81 -12.13
CA MET A 64 1.13 8.44 -13.30
C MET A 64 0.62 9.87 -13.53
N HIS A 65 -0.70 10.06 -13.49
CA HIS A 65 -1.33 11.37 -13.69
C HIS A 65 -0.88 12.36 -12.62
N LEU A 66 -0.96 11.98 -11.35
CA LEU A 66 -0.60 12.83 -10.22
C LEU A 66 0.90 13.13 -10.17
N ALA A 67 1.75 12.15 -10.47
CA ALA A 67 3.20 12.33 -10.55
C ALA A 67 3.57 13.37 -11.61
N GLY A 68 2.93 13.31 -12.79
CA GLY A 68 3.09 14.31 -13.82
C GLY A 68 2.61 15.69 -13.37
N LEU A 69 1.41 15.76 -12.80
CA LEU A 69 0.83 17.01 -12.33
C LEU A 69 1.68 17.65 -11.22
N LEU A 70 2.17 16.86 -10.27
CA LEU A 70 3.06 17.35 -9.22
C LEU A 70 4.38 17.86 -9.79
N ALA A 71 5.04 17.09 -10.66
CA ALA A 71 6.29 17.50 -11.29
C ALA A 71 6.15 18.80 -12.11
N GLU A 72 5.06 18.96 -12.87
CA GLU A 72 4.78 20.15 -13.68
C GLU A 72 4.51 21.41 -12.84
N ASN A 73 3.96 21.25 -11.62
CA ASN A 73 3.60 22.39 -10.77
C ASN A 73 4.70 22.78 -9.77
N LEU A 74 5.76 21.99 -9.63
CA LEU A 74 6.89 22.40 -8.80
C LEU A 74 7.56 23.65 -9.39
N PRO A 75 7.79 24.69 -8.56
CA PRO A 75 8.41 25.95 -9.01
C PRO A 75 9.95 25.81 -9.14
N VAL A 76 10.39 24.74 -9.80
CA VAL A 76 11.78 24.44 -10.12
C VAL A 76 11.90 24.10 -11.60
N ASN A 77 13.07 24.31 -12.20
CA ASN A 77 13.27 24.06 -13.63
C ASN A 77 13.50 22.57 -13.90
N LEU A 78 12.40 21.79 -13.98
CA LEU A 78 12.45 20.41 -14.46
C LEU A 78 12.43 20.38 -16.00
N GLN A 79 13.26 19.49 -16.56
CA GLN A 79 13.23 19.22 -18.00
C GLN A 79 12.03 18.32 -18.33
N GLU A 80 11.60 18.34 -19.59
CA GLU A 80 10.52 17.48 -20.08
C GLU A 80 10.79 15.99 -19.76
N ASP A 81 12.07 15.55 -19.87
CA ASP A 81 12.49 14.18 -19.61
C ASP A 81 12.37 13.82 -18.12
N ASP A 82 12.58 14.77 -17.18
CA ASP A 82 12.36 14.53 -15.77
C ASP A 82 10.88 14.30 -15.47
N ILE A 83 10.01 15.13 -16.04
CA ILE A 83 8.56 15.03 -15.90
C ILE A 83 8.06 13.71 -16.49
N GLN A 84 8.54 13.38 -17.70
CA GLN A 84 8.18 12.11 -18.36
C GLN A 84 8.69 10.91 -17.56
N SER A 85 9.89 10.99 -16.97
CA SER A 85 10.44 9.95 -16.08
C SER A 85 9.57 9.75 -14.84
N CYS A 86 9.10 10.81 -14.19
CA CYS A 86 8.18 10.71 -13.06
C CYS A 86 6.85 10.06 -13.46
N ARG A 87 6.30 10.41 -14.65
CA ARG A 87 5.07 9.81 -15.16
C ARG A 87 5.25 8.31 -15.44
N ILE A 88 6.34 7.92 -16.13
CA ILE A 88 6.64 6.50 -16.39
C ILE A 88 6.86 5.75 -15.08
N ALA A 89 7.62 6.31 -14.15
CA ALA A 89 7.86 5.72 -12.83
C ALA A 89 6.55 5.52 -12.06
N GLY A 90 5.66 6.51 -12.05
CA GLY A 90 4.33 6.41 -11.45
C GLY A 90 3.45 5.35 -12.12
N LEU A 91 3.51 5.19 -13.46
CA LEU A 91 2.80 4.14 -14.18
C LEU A 91 3.30 2.73 -13.79
N CYS A 92 4.60 2.58 -13.55
CA CYS A 92 5.24 1.29 -13.33
C CYS A 92 5.47 0.94 -11.86
N HIS A 93 5.21 1.85 -10.90
CA HIS A 93 5.63 1.70 -9.49
C HIS A 93 5.13 0.42 -8.81
N ASP A 94 3.97 -0.07 -9.22
CA ASP A 94 3.28 -1.23 -8.65
C ASP A 94 3.33 -2.49 -9.53
N VAL A 95 4.08 -2.47 -10.66
CA VAL A 95 4.10 -3.58 -11.62
C VAL A 95 4.59 -4.89 -11.00
N GLY A 96 5.39 -4.82 -9.94
CA GLY A 96 5.92 -5.95 -9.20
C GLY A 96 4.97 -6.58 -8.19
N HIS A 97 3.76 -6.04 -7.99
CA HIS A 97 2.81 -6.70 -7.09
C HIS A 97 2.35 -8.07 -7.60
N GLY A 98 2.28 -9.04 -6.67
CA GLY A 98 1.77 -10.36 -6.91
C GLY A 98 0.24 -10.46 -6.76
N PRO A 99 -0.31 -11.66 -6.98
CA PRO A 99 -1.74 -11.95 -6.80
C PRO A 99 -2.22 -11.52 -5.42
N PHE A 100 -3.41 -10.93 -5.35
CA PHE A 100 -3.99 -10.45 -4.09
C PHE A 100 -3.14 -9.39 -3.37
N SER A 101 -2.25 -8.72 -4.10
CA SER A 101 -1.48 -7.56 -3.61
C SER A 101 -0.67 -7.88 -2.34
N HIS A 102 -0.87 -7.13 -1.25
CA HIS A 102 -0.14 -7.30 0.00
C HIS A 102 -0.32 -8.67 0.69
N VAL A 103 -1.32 -9.46 0.30
CA VAL A 103 -1.46 -10.82 0.85
C VAL A 103 -0.34 -11.73 0.31
N PHE A 104 0.07 -11.52 -0.94
CA PHE A 104 1.17 -12.27 -1.57
C PHE A 104 2.56 -11.84 -1.07
N GLU A 105 2.67 -10.63 -0.51
CA GLU A 105 3.93 -10.10 0.05
C GLU A 105 4.56 -11.06 1.05
N HIS A 106 3.73 -11.68 1.91
CA HIS A 106 4.19 -12.68 2.86
C HIS A 106 4.88 -13.88 2.19
N ILE A 107 4.41 -14.30 1.02
CA ILE A 107 5.05 -15.39 0.24
C ILE A 107 6.39 -14.91 -0.33
N LEU A 108 6.45 -13.66 -0.83
CA LEU A 108 7.68 -13.08 -1.36
C LEU A 108 8.76 -12.97 -0.28
N GLU A 109 8.41 -12.40 0.87
CA GLU A 109 9.35 -12.22 1.99
C GLU A 109 9.83 -13.55 2.56
N LYS A 110 8.91 -14.49 2.83
CA LYS A 110 9.21 -15.75 3.51
C LYS A 110 10.00 -16.73 2.65
N TYR A 111 9.66 -16.86 1.36
CA TYR A 111 10.20 -17.92 0.49
C TYR A 111 11.19 -17.42 -0.56
N TYR A 112 11.13 -16.13 -0.92
CA TYR A 112 11.99 -15.55 -1.94
C TYR A 112 12.94 -14.47 -1.40
N HIS A 113 12.74 -14.01 -0.16
CA HIS A 113 13.49 -12.90 0.47
C HIS A 113 13.46 -11.62 -0.39
N GLN A 114 12.33 -11.38 -1.02
CA GLN A 114 12.07 -10.25 -1.92
C GLN A 114 10.79 -9.52 -1.52
N THR A 115 10.68 -8.28 -1.97
CA THR A 115 9.49 -7.46 -1.85
C THR A 115 8.90 -7.19 -3.22
N HIS A 116 7.66 -6.70 -3.29
CA HIS A 116 7.08 -6.23 -4.56
C HIS A 116 7.90 -5.10 -5.19
N GLU A 117 8.65 -4.31 -4.40
CA GLU A 117 9.56 -3.27 -4.93
C GLU A 117 10.74 -3.88 -5.67
N ASP A 118 11.33 -4.94 -5.14
CA ASP A 118 12.44 -5.64 -5.80
C ASP A 118 11.95 -6.25 -7.12
N LEU A 119 10.74 -6.80 -7.12
CA LEU A 119 10.10 -7.32 -8.34
C LEU A 119 9.69 -6.20 -9.32
N THR A 120 9.32 -5.01 -8.82
CA THR A 120 9.08 -3.84 -9.68
C THR A 120 10.36 -3.44 -10.41
N GLU A 121 11.48 -3.30 -9.70
CA GLU A 121 12.77 -3.02 -10.33
C GLU A 121 13.18 -4.12 -11.33
N TRP A 122 12.97 -5.39 -10.96
CA TRP A 122 13.27 -6.52 -11.81
C TRP A 122 12.44 -6.53 -13.11
N LEU A 123 11.12 -6.38 -13.02
CA LEU A 123 10.24 -6.36 -14.20
C LEU A 123 10.52 -5.16 -15.11
N ILE A 124 10.80 -3.98 -14.57
CA ILE A 124 11.16 -2.81 -15.39
C ILE A 124 12.46 -3.04 -16.17
N ARG A 125 13.41 -3.81 -15.63
CA ARG A 125 14.69 -4.08 -16.26
C ARG A 125 14.71 -5.27 -17.21
N GLU A 126 13.95 -6.32 -16.90
CA GLU A 126 14.08 -7.64 -17.54
C GLU A 126 12.86 -8.06 -18.35
N SER A 127 11.79 -7.27 -18.39
CA SER A 127 10.61 -7.53 -19.21
C SER A 127 10.57 -6.63 -20.47
N GLU A 128 9.56 -6.81 -21.30
CA GLU A 128 9.32 -5.96 -22.48
C GLU A 128 9.15 -4.47 -22.16
N ILE A 129 8.87 -4.11 -20.89
CA ILE A 129 8.90 -2.72 -20.42
C ILE A 129 10.27 -2.09 -20.70
N SER A 130 11.35 -2.84 -20.44
CA SER A 130 12.73 -2.41 -20.68
C SER A 130 12.97 -2.01 -22.13
N ASP A 131 12.49 -2.83 -23.05
CA ASP A 131 12.67 -2.59 -24.49
C ASP A 131 11.95 -1.32 -24.94
N VAL A 132 10.72 -1.13 -24.45
CA VAL A 132 9.95 0.09 -24.75
C VAL A 132 10.64 1.32 -24.16
N ILE A 133 11.07 1.28 -22.88
CA ILE A 133 11.75 2.38 -22.21
C ILE A 133 13.02 2.79 -22.97
N ARG A 134 13.85 1.81 -23.39
CA ARG A 134 15.07 2.06 -24.17
C ARG A 134 14.75 2.65 -25.56
N ALA A 135 13.74 2.11 -26.24
CA ALA A 135 13.34 2.61 -27.56
C ALA A 135 12.86 4.06 -27.53
N GLU A 136 12.30 4.49 -26.40
CA GLU A 136 11.85 5.86 -26.15
C GLU A 136 12.94 6.78 -25.56
N GLY A 137 14.18 6.29 -25.43
CA GLY A 137 15.35 7.08 -25.03
C GLY A 137 15.54 7.22 -23.52
N PHE A 138 14.88 6.40 -22.70
CA PHE A 138 15.04 6.37 -21.24
C PHE A 138 15.86 5.16 -20.78
N GLU A 139 16.42 5.25 -19.58
CA GLU A 139 17.19 4.18 -18.97
C GLU A 139 16.34 3.34 -18.00
N PRO A 140 16.12 2.02 -18.25
CA PRO A 140 15.27 1.18 -17.42
C PRO A 140 15.72 1.12 -15.95
N ASP A 141 17.02 1.07 -15.67
CA ASP A 141 17.55 1.06 -14.30
C ASP A 141 17.22 2.37 -13.55
N ARG A 142 17.31 3.52 -14.25
CA ARG A 142 16.92 4.82 -13.68
C ARG A 142 15.43 4.87 -13.37
N ILE A 143 14.59 4.44 -14.31
CA ILE A 143 13.13 4.39 -14.13
C ILE A 143 12.74 3.42 -13.02
N GLY A 144 13.32 2.22 -12.97
CA GLY A 144 13.05 1.24 -11.92
C GLY A 144 13.37 1.76 -10.53
N LYS A 145 14.54 2.36 -10.34
CA LYS A 145 14.93 2.99 -9.07
C LYS A 145 14.04 4.17 -8.70
N LEU A 146 13.61 4.98 -9.67
CA LEU A 146 12.68 6.08 -9.43
C LEU A 146 11.30 5.57 -9.01
N ALA A 147 10.81 4.51 -9.65
CA ALA A 147 9.51 3.90 -9.37
C ALA A 147 9.39 3.41 -7.92
N VAL A 148 10.49 2.92 -7.34
CA VAL A 148 10.52 2.45 -5.94
C VAL A 148 11.14 3.45 -4.96
N GLY A 149 11.45 4.68 -5.40
CA GLY A 149 12.00 5.74 -4.55
C GLY A 149 13.46 5.55 -4.14
N LYS A 150 14.24 4.76 -4.88
CA LYS A 150 15.65 4.43 -4.59
C LYS A 150 16.65 5.10 -5.53
N LEU A 151 16.21 6.02 -6.40
CA LEU A 151 17.10 6.72 -7.34
C LEU A 151 18.10 7.62 -6.58
N LYS A 152 19.39 7.41 -6.82
CA LYS A 152 20.48 8.23 -6.25
C LYS A 152 20.78 9.40 -7.19
N ASP A 153 19.94 10.41 -7.18
CA ASP A 153 20.16 11.68 -7.87
C ASP A 153 20.62 12.74 -6.86
N ARG A 154 21.81 13.30 -7.06
CA ARG A 154 22.37 14.32 -6.15
C ARG A 154 21.81 15.71 -6.36
N GLU A 155 21.36 16.01 -7.56
CA GLU A 155 20.85 17.32 -7.95
C GLU A 155 19.35 17.43 -7.69
N LYS A 156 18.61 16.35 -7.93
CA LYS A 156 17.15 16.31 -7.87
C LYS A 156 16.62 15.13 -7.02
N PRO A 157 17.07 14.98 -5.75
CA PRO A 157 16.64 13.86 -4.90
C PRO A 157 15.12 13.88 -4.63
N TYR A 158 14.47 15.04 -4.78
CA TYR A 158 13.04 15.20 -4.62
C TYR A 158 12.21 14.49 -5.72
N LEU A 159 12.81 14.06 -6.85
CA LEU A 159 12.10 13.25 -7.86
C LEU A 159 11.58 11.94 -7.25
N ASN A 160 12.38 11.28 -6.41
CA ASN A 160 11.92 10.11 -5.66
C ASN A 160 10.69 10.41 -4.82
N GLN A 161 10.65 11.59 -4.22
CA GLN A 161 9.62 11.97 -3.27
C GLN A 161 8.28 12.28 -3.97
N ILE A 162 8.30 12.54 -5.28
CA ILE A 162 7.08 12.64 -6.11
C ILE A 162 6.33 11.31 -6.11
N ILE A 163 7.10 10.18 -6.20
CA ILE A 163 6.53 8.83 -6.26
C ILE A 163 6.39 8.24 -4.87
N ARG A 164 7.40 8.45 -4.00
CA ARG A 164 7.47 7.80 -2.70
C ARG A 164 7.98 8.74 -1.61
N SER A 165 7.08 9.29 -0.85
CA SER A 165 7.36 10.16 0.31
C SER A 165 6.22 10.10 1.32
N ALA A 166 6.15 11.10 2.15
CA ALA A 166 5.06 11.33 3.08
C ALA A 166 3.76 11.71 2.42
N VAL A 167 3.89 12.59 1.45
CA VAL A 167 2.80 13.22 0.73
C VAL A 167 3.19 13.12 -0.75
N ASP A 168 2.91 11.98 -1.35
CA ASP A 168 3.31 11.59 -2.70
C ASP A 168 2.11 11.25 -3.58
N SER A 169 2.38 11.05 -4.86
CA SER A 169 1.36 10.72 -5.86
C SER A 169 0.66 9.39 -5.59
N ASP A 170 1.38 8.38 -5.06
CA ASP A 170 0.83 7.07 -4.69
C ASP A 170 -0.24 7.23 -3.61
N LYS A 171 0.10 7.90 -2.49
CA LYS A 171 -0.83 8.12 -1.37
C LYS A 171 -2.01 9.02 -1.74
N MET A 172 -1.77 10.02 -2.58
CA MET A 172 -2.84 10.90 -3.08
C MET A 172 -3.86 10.12 -3.92
N ASP A 173 -3.40 9.17 -4.77
CA ASP A 173 -4.32 8.38 -5.57
C ASP A 173 -5.09 7.38 -4.71
N PHE A 174 -4.38 6.49 -3.95
CA PHE A 174 -5.07 5.40 -3.28
C PHE A 174 -6.07 5.88 -2.22
N LEU A 175 -5.78 6.98 -1.50
CA LEU A 175 -6.74 7.53 -0.53
C LEU A 175 -8.06 7.94 -1.18
N LEU A 176 -8.01 8.62 -2.32
CA LEU A 176 -9.19 9.02 -3.08
C LEU A 176 -9.89 7.82 -3.73
N ARG A 177 -9.10 6.94 -4.36
CA ARG A 177 -9.60 5.81 -5.15
C ARG A 177 -10.26 4.77 -4.26
N ASP A 178 -9.59 4.35 -3.20
CA ASP A 178 -10.12 3.37 -2.27
C ASP A 178 -11.36 3.90 -1.55
N SER A 179 -11.35 5.20 -1.17
CA SER A 179 -12.52 5.88 -0.61
C SER A 179 -13.71 5.84 -1.58
N TYR A 180 -13.48 6.14 -2.86
CA TYR A 180 -14.52 6.10 -3.88
C TYR A 180 -15.11 4.70 -4.05
N HIS A 181 -14.26 3.69 -4.19
CA HIS A 181 -14.70 2.32 -4.46
C HIS A 181 -15.26 1.60 -3.22
N THR A 182 -14.84 1.96 -2.03
CA THR A 182 -15.39 1.40 -0.78
C THR A 182 -16.65 2.12 -0.30
N GLY A 183 -16.82 3.39 -0.69
CA GLY A 183 -17.84 4.27 -0.14
C GLY A 183 -17.46 4.84 1.24
N ALA A 184 -16.24 4.61 1.72
CA ALA A 184 -15.72 5.18 2.95
C ALA A 184 -15.23 6.62 2.69
N GLU A 185 -15.98 7.62 3.10
CA GLU A 185 -15.77 9.03 2.69
C GLU A 185 -14.55 9.74 3.29
N TYR A 186 -13.78 9.08 4.15
CA TYR A 186 -12.63 9.67 4.85
C TYR A 186 -11.49 10.12 3.91
N GLY A 187 -11.36 9.51 2.73
CA GLY A 187 -10.32 9.82 1.76
C GLY A 187 -10.59 11.05 0.88
N ARG A 188 -11.71 11.73 1.03
CA ARG A 188 -12.05 12.93 0.26
C ARG A 188 -11.26 14.14 0.74
N VAL A 189 -10.02 14.25 0.28
CA VAL A 189 -9.09 15.34 0.60
C VAL A 189 -8.82 16.17 -0.65
N ASP A 190 -8.66 17.49 -0.47
CA ASP A 190 -8.25 18.40 -1.54
C ASP A 190 -6.75 18.24 -1.88
N ILE A 191 -6.42 17.14 -2.57
CA ILE A 191 -5.04 16.85 -2.97
C ILE A 191 -4.49 17.90 -3.94
N PHE A 192 -5.34 18.56 -4.74
CA PHE A 192 -4.90 19.58 -5.67
C PHE A 192 -4.33 20.79 -4.94
N ARG A 193 -4.91 21.17 -3.79
CA ARG A 193 -4.33 22.21 -2.93
C ARG A 193 -2.94 21.83 -2.43
N LEU A 194 -2.71 20.54 -2.08
CA LEU A 194 -1.37 20.09 -1.72
C LEU A 194 -0.43 20.22 -2.91
N ILE A 195 -0.79 19.69 -4.08
CA ILE A 195 0.03 19.73 -5.30
C ILE A 195 0.41 21.18 -5.67
N TYR A 196 -0.57 22.08 -5.72
CA TYR A 196 -0.33 23.48 -6.12
C TYR A 196 0.41 24.32 -5.09
N THR A 197 0.55 23.84 -3.86
CA THR A 197 1.28 24.52 -2.79
C THR A 197 2.61 23.88 -2.44
N MET A 198 2.92 22.73 -3.05
CA MET A 198 4.23 22.09 -2.89
C MET A 198 5.34 22.89 -3.56
N ASP A 199 6.53 22.77 -3.00
CA ASP A 199 7.75 23.39 -3.47
C ASP A 199 8.95 22.51 -3.11
N VAL A 200 10.14 22.91 -3.47
CA VAL A 200 11.39 22.25 -3.08
C VAL A 200 12.11 23.14 -2.04
N LEU A 201 12.46 22.55 -0.90
CA LEU A 201 13.24 23.16 0.16
C LEU A 201 14.41 22.25 0.52
N ASP A 202 15.63 22.76 0.43
CA ASP A 202 16.87 22.01 0.70
C ASP A 202 16.89 20.65 -0.04
N ASN A 203 16.56 20.67 -1.33
CA ASN A 203 16.45 19.51 -2.22
C ASN A 203 15.40 18.45 -1.80
N ASN A 204 14.45 18.80 -0.95
CA ASN A 204 13.33 17.95 -0.56
C ASN A 204 12.00 18.58 -0.95
N LEU A 205 10.99 17.74 -1.25
CA LEU A 205 9.61 18.21 -1.38
C LEU A 205 9.14 18.80 -0.05
N ALA A 206 8.50 19.94 -0.10
CA ALA A 206 7.98 20.62 1.06
C ALA A 206 6.60 21.20 0.78
N VAL A 207 5.74 21.24 1.80
CA VAL A 207 4.39 21.79 1.72
C VAL A 207 4.39 23.21 2.26
N ASN A 208 3.74 24.12 1.56
CA ASN A 208 3.57 25.47 2.05
C ASN A 208 2.64 25.49 3.28
N LEU A 209 3.00 26.26 4.29
CA LEU A 209 2.22 26.40 5.53
C LEU A 209 0.75 26.81 5.27
N THR A 210 0.45 27.49 4.18
CA THR A 210 -0.93 27.84 3.79
C THR A 210 -1.81 26.62 3.50
N ALA A 211 -1.22 25.44 3.25
CA ALA A 211 -1.92 24.18 3.07
C ALA A 211 -1.89 23.28 4.31
N LEU A 212 -1.45 23.79 5.48
CA LEU A 212 -1.42 22.99 6.72
C LEU A 212 -2.76 22.30 7.04
N PRO A 213 -3.93 22.98 6.94
CA PRO A 213 -5.21 22.31 7.20
C PRO A 213 -5.50 21.15 6.24
N THR A 214 -5.09 21.27 4.98
CA THR A 214 -5.24 20.19 3.99
C THR A 214 -4.28 19.04 4.28
N LEU A 215 -3.07 19.33 4.74
CA LEU A 215 -2.10 18.31 5.16
C LEU A 215 -2.60 17.54 6.39
N GLU A 216 -3.18 18.23 7.37
CA GLU A 216 -3.82 17.58 8.53
C GLU A 216 -4.95 16.66 8.09
N ALA A 217 -5.83 17.14 7.20
CA ALA A 217 -6.90 16.32 6.63
C ALA A 217 -6.36 15.08 5.88
N PHE A 218 -5.27 15.23 5.13
CA PHE A 218 -4.60 14.14 4.43
C PHE A 218 -4.04 13.07 5.38
N VAL A 219 -3.39 13.47 6.47
CA VAL A 219 -2.87 12.55 7.48
C VAL A 219 -4.01 11.83 8.21
N ILE A 220 -5.08 12.55 8.58
CA ILE A 220 -6.28 11.96 9.19
C ILE A 220 -6.92 10.95 8.23
N ALA A 221 -7.13 11.34 6.97
CA ALA A 221 -7.72 10.47 5.96
C ALA A 221 -6.95 9.16 5.82
N ARG A 222 -5.61 9.22 5.85
CA ARG A 222 -4.76 8.03 5.82
C ARG A 222 -4.97 7.15 7.05
N VAL A 223 -4.96 7.71 8.25
CA VAL A 223 -5.19 6.94 9.48
C VAL A 223 -6.56 6.26 9.45
N GLU A 224 -7.61 6.99 9.04
CA GLU A 224 -8.96 6.44 8.97
C GLU A 224 -9.10 5.39 7.86
N ALA A 225 -8.46 5.55 6.70
CA ALA A 225 -8.43 4.52 5.66
C ALA A 225 -7.83 3.20 6.19
N PHE A 226 -6.73 3.28 6.97
CA PHE A 226 -6.15 2.10 7.59
C PHE A 226 -7.07 1.45 8.60
N ARG A 227 -7.73 2.23 9.46
CA ARG A 227 -8.64 1.71 10.48
C ARG A 227 -9.90 1.07 9.89
N THR A 228 -10.47 1.69 8.87
CA THR A 228 -11.78 1.32 8.33
C THR A 228 -11.71 0.38 7.14
N ILE A 229 -10.72 0.53 6.25
CA ILE A 229 -10.60 -0.27 5.03
C ILE A 229 -9.58 -1.40 5.21
N TYR A 230 -8.29 -1.04 5.35
CA TYR A 230 -7.21 -2.03 5.25
C TYR A 230 -7.11 -2.92 6.50
N PHE A 231 -7.44 -2.37 7.68
CA PHE A 231 -7.44 -3.10 8.94
C PHE A 231 -8.85 -3.49 9.40
N HIS A 232 -9.86 -3.40 8.52
CA HIS A 232 -11.20 -3.86 8.89
C HIS A 232 -11.16 -5.34 9.27
N ARG A 233 -11.69 -5.70 10.46
CA ARG A 233 -11.58 -7.06 11.03
C ARG A 233 -12.09 -8.17 10.10
N THR A 234 -13.16 -7.95 9.35
CA THR A 234 -13.70 -8.94 8.41
C THR A 234 -12.85 -9.05 7.14
N GLY A 235 -12.36 -7.92 6.60
CA GLY A 235 -11.41 -7.90 5.48
C GLY A 235 -10.12 -8.66 5.85
N ARG A 236 -9.57 -8.38 7.04
CA ARG A 236 -8.39 -9.09 7.56
C ARG A 236 -8.64 -10.58 7.76
N ALA A 237 -9.84 -11.00 8.22
CA ALA A 237 -10.17 -12.41 8.30
C ALA A 237 -10.05 -13.12 6.94
N ALA A 238 -10.55 -12.49 5.88
CA ALA A 238 -10.42 -13.03 4.52
C ALA A 238 -8.96 -13.05 4.05
N GLN A 239 -8.20 -11.97 4.30
CA GLN A 239 -6.77 -11.89 3.96
C GLN A 239 -5.94 -12.96 4.67
N VAL A 240 -6.17 -13.18 5.96
CA VAL A 240 -5.48 -14.22 6.76
C VAL A 240 -5.82 -15.62 6.24
N MET A 241 -7.06 -15.87 5.88
CA MET A 241 -7.46 -17.15 5.25
C MET A 241 -6.77 -17.34 3.90
N LEU A 242 -6.74 -16.31 3.08
CA LEU A 242 -6.09 -16.31 1.78
C LEU A 242 -4.57 -16.52 1.90
N ALA A 243 -3.91 -15.82 2.82
CA ALA A 243 -2.48 -16.01 3.10
C ALA A 243 -2.17 -17.47 3.47
N ARG A 244 -2.98 -18.07 4.32
CA ARG A 244 -2.84 -19.51 4.65
C ARG A 244 -3.05 -20.43 3.46
N ALA A 245 -3.99 -20.11 2.57
CA ALA A 245 -4.18 -20.89 1.35
C ALA A 245 -2.97 -20.79 0.42
N LEU A 246 -2.40 -19.57 0.27
CA LEU A 246 -1.18 -19.35 -0.51
C LEU A 246 0.03 -20.09 0.07
N GLU A 247 0.23 -20.08 1.40
CA GLU A 247 1.30 -20.85 2.04
C GLU A 247 1.18 -22.34 1.78
N LYS A 248 -0.01 -22.90 2.00
CA LYS A 248 -0.27 -24.33 1.74
C LYS A 248 -0.08 -24.72 0.27
N ALA A 249 -0.41 -23.82 -0.66
CA ALA A 249 -0.17 -24.02 -2.08
C ALA A 249 1.32 -23.95 -2.40
N LYS A 250 2.06 -22.99 -1.83
CA LYS A 250 3.51 -22.89 -1.96
C LYS A 250 4.22 -24.14 -1.45
N GLU A 251 3.85 -24.65 -0.28
CA GLU A 251 4.35 -25.90 0.29
C GLU A 251 3.98 -27.14 -0.56
N ALA A 252 2.98 -27.04 -1.41
CA ALA A 252 2.61 -28.06 -2.38
C ALA A 252 3.33 -27.94 -3.74
N GLY A 253 4.16 -26.88 -3.92
CA GLY A 253 4.88 -26.60 -5.16
C GLY A 253 4.05 -25.92 -6.26
N GLU A 254 2.89 -25.33 -5.90
CA GLU A 254 1.94 -24.73 -6.85
C GLU A 254 2.25 -23.26 -7.23
N LEU A 255 3.05 -22.55 -6.43
CA LEU A 255 3.32 -21.11 -6.57
C LEU A 255 4.83 -20.87 -6.80
N GLU A 256 5.40 -21.55 -7.78
CA GLU A 256 6.79 -21.36 -8.14
C GLU A 256 6.92 -20.39 -9.31
N PHE A 257 7.92 -19.54 -9.25
CA PHE A 257 8.37 -18.73 -10.38
C PHE A 257 9.89 -18.57 -10.35
N LYS A 258 10.52 -18.57 -11.51
CA LYS A 258 11.98 -18.40 -11.68
C LYS A 258 12.30 -17.40 -12.77
N THR A 259 11.41 -17.22 -13.71
CA THR A 259 11.56 -16.29 -14.86
C THR A 259 10.52 -15.19 -14.79
N VAL A 260 10.71 -14.18 -15.61
CA VAL A 260 9.73 -13.06 -15.78
C VAL A 260 8.39 -13.64 -16.23
N GLU A 261 8.41 -14.55 -17.20
CA GLU A 261 7.21 -15.18 -17.76
C GLU A 261 6.44 -15.94 -16.69
N ASP A 262 7.13 -16.78 -15.90
CA ASP A 262 6.50 -17.51 -14.78
C ASP A 262 5.78 -16.54 -13.81
N TYR A 263 6.43 -15.40 -13.50
CA TYR A 263 5.85 -14.43 -12.57
C TYR A 263 4.66 -13.67 -13.19
N LEU A 264 4.73 -13.36 -14.49
CA LEU A 264 3.65 -12.69 -15.19
C LEU A 264 2.39 -13.57 -15.36
N ASP A 265 2.52 -14.88 -15.30
CA ASP A 265 1.40 -15.81 -15.28
C ASP A 265 0.64 -15.82 -13.94
N LEU A 266 1.24 -15.27 -12.86
CA LEU A 266 0.62 -15.21 -11.55
C LEU A 266 -0.24 -13.95 -11.41
N ASP A 267 -1.55 -14.10 -11.44
CA ASP A 267 -2.54 -13.06 -11.13
C ASP A 267 -3.65 -13.60 -10.22
N ASP A 268 -4.60 -12.78 -9.80
CA ASP A 268 -5.68 -13.19 -8.90
C ASP A 268 -6.50 -14.37 -9.47
N TYR A 269 -6.71 -14.42 -10.78
CA TYR A 269 -7.54 -15.45 -11.42
C TYR A 269 -6.81 -16.77 -11.54
N THR A 270 -5.57 -16.74 -12.03
CA THR A 270 -4.76 -17.96 -12.23
C THR A 270 -4.45 -18.62 -10.90
N VAL A 271 -4.05 -17.83 -9.91
CA VAL A 271 -3.74 -18.33 -8.57
C VAL A 271 -5.01 -18.81 -7.85
N TRP A 272 -6.13 -18.09 -7.95
CA TRP A 272 -7.40 -18.60 -7.39
C TRP A 272 -7.80 -19.95 -7.98
N ALA A 273 -7.64 -20.11 -9.29
CA ALA A 273 -7.95 -21.36 -9.97
C ALA A 273 -7.02 -22.51 -9.52
N SER A 274 -5.73 -22.22 -9.27
CA SER A 274 -4.77 -23.17 -8.71
C SER A 274 -5.15 -23.55 -7.27
N LEU A 275 -5.43 -22.57 -6.42
CA LEU A 275 -5.86 -22.80 -5.03
C LEU A 275 -7.12 -23.69 -4.94
N LYS A 276 -8.08 -23.53 -5.85
CA LYS A 276 -9.28 -24.41 -5.91
C LYS A 276 -8.95 -25.86 -6.24
N LYS A 277 -7.92 -26.11 -7.01
CA LYS A 277 -7.50 -27.45 -7.41
C LYS A 277 -6.59 -28.12 -6.37
N CYS A 278 -5.86 -27.33 -5.59
CA CYS A 278 -4.91 -27.81 -4.59
C CYS A 278 -5.65 -28.48 -3.41
N PRO A 279 -5.47 -29.81 -3.16
CA PRO A 279 -6.19 -30.52 -2.10
C PRO A 279 -5.93 -29.95 -0.70
N LYS A 280 -4.72 -29.43 -0.44
CA LYS A 280 -4.32 -28.90 0.88
C LYS A 280 -5.03 -27.59 1.23
N CYS A 281 -5.39 -26.77 0.25
CA CYS A 281 -5.99 -25.46 0.46
C CYS A 281 -7.44 -25.33 0.01
N LYS A 282 -7.96 -26.31 -0.75
CA LYS A 282 -9.34 -26.30 -1.27
C LYS A 282 -10.39 -25.96 -0.21
N HIS A 283 -10.30 -26.55 0.98
CA HIS A 283 -11.27 -26.31 2.06
C HIS A 283 -11.29 -24.84 2.53
N ILE A 284 -10.15 -24.11 2.45
CA ILE A 284 -10.07 -22.70 2.79
C ILE A 284 -10.73 -21.87 1.68
N VAL A 285 -10.47 -22.22 0.43
CA VAL A 285 -11.07 -21.54 -0.73
C VAL A 285 -12.58 -21.76 -0.76
N ASP A 286 -13.06 -22.99 -0.53
CA ASP A 286 -14.50 -23.30 -0.43
C ASP A 286 -15.18 -22.46 0.69
N ALA A 287 -14.48 -22.24 1.81
CA ALA A 287 -14.98 -21.40 2.88
C ALA A 287 -15.02 -19.91 2.48
N LEU A 288 -13.99 -19.41 1.80
CA LEU A 288 -13.96 -18.05 1.26
C LEU A 288 -15.10 -17.82 0.26
N GLU A 289 -15.29 -18.74 -0.72
CA GLU A 289 -16.38 -18.65 -1.71
C GLU A 289 -17.78 -18.61 -1.09
N ARG A 290 -17.95 -19.25 0.06
CA ARG A 290 -19.22 -19.29 0.81
C ARG A 290 -19.30 -18.20 1.87
N ARG A 291 -18.32 -17.31 1.95
CA ARG A 291 -18.21 -16.29 3.00
C ARG A 291 -18.25 -16.88 4.42
N GLN A 292 -17.76 -18.08 4.60
CA GLN A 292 -17.57 -18.74 5.90
C GLN A 292 -16.23 -18.31 6.51
N LEU A 293 -16.14 -17.02 6.82
CA LEU A 293 -14.91 -16.41 7.29
C LEU A 293 -14.65 -16.73 8.76
N LEU A 294 -13.36 -16.75 9.11
CA LEU A 294 -12.92 -16.75 10.50
C LEU A 294 -13.54 -15.57 11.27
N LYS A 295 -13.73 -15.76 12.56
CA LYS A 295 -14.30 -14.73 13.45
C LYS A 295 -13.22 -14.13 14.32
N CYS A 296 -13.21 -12.82 14.37
CA CYS A 296 -12.44 -12.09 15.35
C CYS A 296 -13.10 -12.30 16.73
N CYS A 297 -12.39 -12.93 17.65
CA CYS A 297 -12.86 -13.18 18.99
C CYS A 297 -12.16 -12.32 20.06
N TYR A 298 -11.04 -11.68 19.68
CA TYR A 298 -10.32 -10.74 20.53
C TYR A 298 -9.73 -9.64 19.65
N GLU A 299 -9.83 -8.38 20.09
CA GLU A 299 -9.22 -7.24 19.43
C GLU A 299 -8.72 -6.25 20.48
N ARG A 300 -7.49 -5.78 20.30
CA ARG A 300 -6.93 -4.69 21.10
C ARG A 300 -6.08 -3.79 20.22
N ALA A 301 -6.48 -2.53 20.09
CA ALA A 301 -5.72 -1.50 19.40
C ALA A 301 -4.88 -0.70 20.42
N PHE A 302 -3.69 -0.34 20.02
CA PHE A 302 -2.80 0.51 20.82
C PHE A 302 -1.83 1.27 19.95
N TYR A 303 -1.41 2.43 20.42
CA TYR A 303 -0.42 3.27 19.79
C TYR A 303 0.92 3.10 20.50
N VAL A 304 1.98 2.87 19.74
CA VAL A 304 3.34 2.72 20.23
C VAL A 304 4.24 3.72 19.51
N LYS A 305 5.05 4.46 20.26
CA LYS A 305 6.06 5.37 19.68
C LYS A 305 7.37 4.64 19.35
N ASP A 306 7.57 3.44 19.89
CA ASP A 306 8.79 2.66 19.72
C ASP A 306 8.62 1.58 18.64
N GLN A 307 9.45 1.67 17.59
CA GLN A 307 9.46 0.71 16.49
C GLN A 307 9.88 -0.70 16.94
N LEU A 308 10.73 -0.82 17.96
CA LEU A 308 11.17 -2.12 18.48
C LEU A 308 9.99 -2.92 19.02
N ILE A 309 9.08 -2.28 19.74
CA ILE A 309 7.87 -2.96 20.27
C ILE A 309 7.01 -3.43 19.10
N THR A 310 6.85 -2.61 18.06
CA THR A 310 6.10 -2.97 16.87
C THR A 310 6.72 -4.17 16.16
N SER A 311 8.05 -4.21 15.98
CA SER A 311 8.73 -5.33 15.34
C SER A 311 8.61 -6.63 16.15
N LEU A 312 8.63 -6.57 17.47
CA LEU A 312 8.39 -7.74 18.33
C LEU A 312 6.96 -8.30 18.18
N LEU A 313 5.97 -7.42 18.08
CA LEU A 313 4.57 -7.83 17.92
C LEU A 313 4.29 -8.45 16.54
N THR A 314 5.00 -8.01 15.51
CA THR A 314 4.87 -8.54 14.14
C THR A 314 5.76 -9.76 13.87
N ASP A 315 6.64 -10.13 14.82
CA ASP A 315 7.49 -11.32 14.72
C ASP A 315 6.66 -12.61 14.65
N GLU A 316 6.99 -13.51 13.72
CA GLU A 316 6.24 -14.75 13.48
C GLU A 316 6.36 -15.72 14.68
N GLY A 317 7.55 -15.81 15.28
CA GLY A 317 7.79 -16.65 16.46
C GLY A 317 6.99 -16.19 17.67
N PHE A 318 6.91 -14.87 17.89
CA PHE A 318 6.08 -14.31 18.93
C PHE A 318 4.59 -14.64 18.72
N ARG A 319 4.07 -14.42 17.50
CA ARG A 319 2.66 -14.71 17.16
C ARG A 319 2.34 -16.19 17.31
N SER A 320 3.23 -17.11 16.87
CA SER A 320 3.07 -18.56 17.03
C SER A 320 3.02 -18.96 18.50
N ASN A 321 3.92 -18.44 19.34
CA ASN A 321 3.93 -18.71 20.77
C ASN A 321 2.62 -18.26 21.46
N VAL A 322 2.12 -17.07 21.13
CA VAL A 322 0.85 -16.58 21.65
C VAL A 322 -0.32 -17.46 21.19
N ALA A 323 -0.34 -17.87 19.92
CA ALA A 323 -1.38 -18.75 19.38
C ALA A 323 -1.39 -20.13 20.08
N GLU A 324 -0.21 -20.73 20.32
CA GLU A 324 -0.06 -21.99 21.03
C GLU A 324 -0.57 -21.91 22.47
N ARG A 325 -0.23 -20.83 23.19
CA ARG A 325 -0.70 -20.61 24.57
C ARG A 325 -2.22 -20.47 24.66
N ILE A 326 -2.83 -19.73 23.70
CA ILE A 326 -4.28 -19.60 23.63
C ILE A 326 -4.93 -20.93 23.27
N ALA A 327 -4.36 -21.65 22.31
CA ALA A 327 -4.85 -22.96 21.88
C ALA A 327 -4.83 -23.98 23.03
N LEU A 328 -3.71 -24.03 23.78
CA LEU A 328 -3.58 -24.89 24.97
C LEU A 328 -4.67 -24.59 26.01
N LYS A 329 -4.88 -23.32 26.35
CA LYS A 329 -5.91 -22.89 27.34
C LYS A 329 -7.33 -23.18 26.83
N SER A 330 -7.56 -23.08 25.54
CA SER A 330 -8.86 -23.41 24.94
C SER A 330 -9.05 -24.89 24.59
N ASN A 331 -8.05 -25.74 24.86
CA ASN A 331 -8.02 -27.16 24.48
C ASN A 331 -8.35 -27.37 23.00
N LEU A 332 -7.61 -26.68 22.13
CA LEU A 332 -7.71 -26.72 20.66
C LEU A 332 -6.34 -26.98 20.05
N ASN A 333 -6.34 -27.38 18.77
CA ASN A 333 -5.12 -27.40 17.97
C ASN A 333 -4.64 -25.96 17.70
N PRO A 334 -3.33 -25.67 17.77
CA PRO A 334 -2.78 -24.36 17.42
C PRO A 334 -3.24 -23.81 16.07
N GLU A 335 -3.45 -24.67 15.08
CA GLU A 335 -3.97 -24.27 13.76
C GLU A 335 -5.37 -23.64 13.78
N GLU A 336 -6.15 -23.83 14.84
CA GLU A 336 -7.48 -23.25 15.00
C GLU A 336 -7.46 -21.83 15.60
N VAL A 337 -6.28 -21.36 16.03
CA VAL A 337 -6.08 -20.04 16.62
C VAL A 337 -5.09 -19.25 15.76
N ILE A 338 -5.48 -18.07 15.29
CA ILE A 338 -4.64 -17.25 14.45
C ILE A 338 -4.46 -15.88 15.10
N ILE A 339 -3.23 -15.48 15.25
CA ILE A 339 -2.86 -14.13 15.71
C ILE A 339 -2.55 -13.28 14.48
N ASP A 340 -3.29 -12.20 14.32
CA ASP A 340 -3.08 -11.19 13.29
C ASP A 340 -2.67 -9.85 13.94
N VAL A 341 -1.58 -9.27 13.48
CA VAL A 341 -1.07 -8.01 13.99
C VAL A 341 -0.79 -7.07 12.83
N PRO A 342 -1.83 -6.48 12.25
CA PRO A 342 -1.62 -5.41 11.28
C PRO A 342 -1.00 -4.20 11.97
N SER A 343 0.08 -3.69 11.40
CA SER A 343 0.82 -2.55 11.92
C SER A 343 1.12 -1.55 10.83
N LEU A 344 1.01 -0.27 11.17
CA LEU A 344 1.39 0.82 10.27
C LEU A 344 1.83 2.04 11.07
N PRO A 345 2.87 2.76 10.63
CA PRO A 345 3.13 4.09 11.14
C PRO A 345 1.95 5.01 10.79
N SER A 346 1.36 5.65 11.81
CA SER A 346 0.19 6.53 11.65
C SER A 346 0.51 7.76 10.80
N VAL A 347 1.74 8.26 10.91
CA VAL A 347 2.30 9.26 10.00
C VAL A 347 3.21 8.54 9.01
N PRO A 348 3.14 8.81 7.69
CA PRO A 348 3.93 8.11 6.69
C PRO A 348 5.42 8.10 7.05
N TYR A 349 6.06 6.96 6.96
CA TYR A 349 7.43 6.72 7.36
C TYR A 349 8.27 6.36 6.13
N HIS A 350 9.43 6.97 5.97
CA HIS A 350 10.40 6.56 4.98
C HIS A 350 11.43 5.65 5.65
N LEU A 351 11.63 4.43 5.14
CA LEU A 351 12.59 3.44 5.69
C LEU A 351 14.03 3.96 5.87
N ALA A 352 14.40 5.00 5.11
CA ALA A 352 15.73 5.62 5.20
C ALA A 352 15.83 6.73 6.27
N GLN A 353 14.74 7.11 6.92
CA GLN A 353 14.73 8.16 7.95
C GLN A 353 14.33 7.56 9.30
N THR A 354 15.22 7.62 10.26
CA THR A 354 15.07 7.07 11.61
C THR A 354 14.05 7.79 12.50
N ARG A 355 13.29 8.74 11.96
CA ARG A 355 12.24 9.48 12.69
C ARG A 355 10.94 9.46 11.90
N ALA A 356 9.83 9.26 12.63
CA ALA A 356 8.50 9.47 12.09
C ALA A 356 8.43 10.88 11.50
N MET A 357 8.25 10.92 10.23
CA MET A 357 8.20 12.01 9.28
C MET A 357 8.24 13.44 9.81
N ASP A 358 9.35 14.06 9.55
CA ASP A 358 9.33 15.49 9.24
C ASP A 358 8.77 15.65 7.81
N ILE A 359 7.47 15.92 7.68
CA ILE A 359 6.93 16.47 6.44
C ILE A 359 7.52 17.88 6.36
N PRO A 360 8.41 18.16 5.41
CA PRO A 360 9.00 19.50 5.34
C PRO A 360 7.90 20.52 5.08
N LEU A 361 7.77 21.47 6.02
CA LEU A 361 6.90 22.63 5.86
C LEU A 361 7.75 23.87 5.67
N PHE A 362 7.23 24.85 4.97
CA PHE A 362 7.83 26.15 4.87
C PHE A 362 6.79 27.28 4.87
N SER A 363 7.19 28.42 5.38
CA SER A 363 6.50 29.71 5.16
C SER A 363 7.31 30.59 4.22
N LYS A 364 6.66 31.48 3.46
CA LYS A 364 7.34 32.48 2.64
C LYS A 364 7.33 33.84 3.36
N THR A 365 8.46 34.52 3.38
CA THR A 365 8.56 35.93 3.79
C THR A 365 8.02 36.84 2.70
N GLN A 366 7.86 38.12 2.98
CA GLN A 366 7.40 39.13 1.99
C GLN A 366 8.35 39.24 0.78
N ASP A 367 9.64 38.99 0.98
CA ASP A 367 10.67 38.94 -0.08
C ASP A 367 10.79 37.59 -0.77
N GLY A 368 9.88 36.67 -0.47
CA GLY A 368 9.80 35.36 -1.14
C GLY A 368 10.74 34.28 -0.61
N ARG A 369 11.56 34.57 0.42
CA ARG A 369 12.43 33.53 1.03
C ARG A 369 11.61 32.48 1.75
N LYS A 370 12.02 31.20 1.61
CA LYS A 370 11.42 30.08 2.30
C LYS A 370 12.05 29.89 3.68
N ILE A 371 11.23 29.83 4.70
CA ILE A 371 11.63 29.56 6.09
C ILE A 371 11.13 28.16 6.44
N PRO A 372 12.02 27.19 6.75
CA PRO A 372 11.61 25.85 7.18
C PRO A 372 10.80 25.91 8.47
N ARG A 373 9.82 25.03 8.59
CA ARG A 373 8.95 24.87 9.76
C ARG A 373 8.80 23.40 10.09
N LYS A 374 8.71 23.05 11.36
CA LYS A 374 8.38 21.71 11.78
C LYS A 374 6.87 21.55 11.88
N VAL A 375 6.32 20.52 11.26
CA VAL A 375 4.88 20.24 11.29
C VAL A 375 4.37 20.02 12.72
N THR A 376 5.16 19.33 13.54
CA THR A 376 4.83 19.05 14.95
C THR A 376 4.75 20.28 15.85
N ASP A 377 5.48 21.34 15.52
CA ASP A 377 5.42 22.59 16.29
C ASP A 377 4.16 23.41 15.96
N LEU A 378 3.47 23.07 14.85
CA LEU A 378 2.37 23.83 14.28
C LEU A 378 1.04 23.08 14.30
N SER A 379 1.08 21.73 14.33
CA SER A 379 -0.10 20.88 14.32
C SER A 379 -0.08 19.92 15.51
N GLN A 380 -0.92 20.17 16.50
CA GLN A 380 -1.14 19.26 17.62
C GLN A 380 -1.76 17.93 17.15
N ILE A 381 -2.56 17.95 16.08
CA ILE A 381 -3.17 16.75 15.50
C ILE A 381 -2.08 15.81 15.01
N ILE A 382 -1.14 16.31 14.21
CA ILE A 382 -0.04 15.50 13.66
C ILE A 382 0.89 15.06 14.79
N GLU A 383 1.15 15.90 15.78
CA GLU A 383 1.96 15.52 16.95
C GLU A 383 1.37 14.34 17.71
N VAL A 384 0.06 14.35 17.97
CA VAL A 384 -0.64 13.24 18.65
C VAL A 384 -0.65 11.97 17.82
N LEU A 385 -0.77 12.10 16.49
CA LEU A 385 -0.78 10.96 15.56
C LEU A 385 0.61 10.38 15.30
N GLN A 386 1.69 10.95 15.84
CA GLN A 386 3.02 10.35 15.72
C GLN A 386 3.10 9.03 16.48
N GLY A 387 3.42 7.96 15.78
CA GLY A 387 3.57 6.62 16.35
C GLY A 387 3.11 5.53 15.39
N PHE A 388 3.08 4.32 15.91
CA PHE A 388 2.62 3.12 15.20
C PHE A 388 1.27 2.69 15.77
N MET A 389 0.26 2.66 14.90
CA MET A 389 -0.99 2.01 15.24
C MET A 389 -0.82 0.50 15.06
N ASN A 390 -0.95 -0.23 16.15
CA ASN A 390 -0.91 -1.68 16.18
C ASN A 390 -2.26 -2.20 16.62
N ILE A 391 -2.71 -3.29 16.01
CA ILE A 391 -3.92 -4.00 16.42
C ILE A 391 -3.56 -5.47 16.60
N ILE A 392 -3.76 -6.01 17.78
CA ILE A 392 -3.67 -7.46 17.99
C ILE A 392 -5.07 -8.04 17.86
N ARG A 393 -5.22 -9.02 16.98
CA ARG A 393 -6.45 -9.79 16.80
C ARG A 393 -6.23 -11.27 16.94
N VAL A 394 -7.23 -11.93 17.51
CA VAL A 394 -7.30 -13.40 17.53
C VAL A 394 -8.49 -13.84 16.70
N TYR A 395 -8.20 -14.69 15.72
CA TYR A 395 -9.21 -15.27 14.82
C TYR A 395 -9.37 -16.77 15.09
N THR A 396 -10.59 -17.25 14.96
CA THR A 396 -10.92 -18.67 15.04
C THR A 396 -12.21 -18.97 14.26
N LYS A 397 -12.59 -20.25 14.14
CA LYS A 397 -13.89 -20.66 13.60
C LYS A 397 -15.02 -20.26 14.55
N GLU A 398 -16.20 -19.96 14.02
CA GLU A 398 -17.39 -19.52 14.80
C GLU A 398 -17.66 -20.45 16.00
N LYS A 399 -17.62 -21.77 15.79
CA LYS A 399 -17.90 -22.76 16.83
C LYS A 399 -16.94 -22.73 18.03
N TYR A 400 -15.79 -22.09 17.91
CA TYR A 400 -14.78 -21.96 18.96
C TYR A 400 -14.68 -20.56 19.54
N ARG A 401 -15.48 -19.61 19.05
CA ARG A 401 -15.33 -18.17 19.30
C ARG A 401 -15.29 -17.83 20.78
N GLU A 402 -16.29 -18.26 21.57
CA GLU A 402 -16.39 -17.95 23.00
C GLU A 402 -15.22 -18.54 23.80
N LYS A 403 -14.88 -19.78 23.48
CA LYS A 403 -13.81 -20.52 24.15
C LYS A 403 -12.44 -19.88 23.93
N VAL A 404 -12.16 -19.48 22.67
CA VAL A 404 -10.91 -18.82 22.30
C VAL A 404 -10.89 -17.39 22.82
N MET A 405 -12.02 -16.69 22.87
CA MET A 405 -12.13 -15.35 23.48
C MET A 405 -11.69 -15.35 24.93
N THR A 406 -12.26 -16.26 25.76
CA THR A 406 -11.88 -16.39 27.17
C THR A 406 -10.40 -16.69 27.33
N ALA A 407 -9.87 -17.65 26.57
CA ALA A 407 -8.45 -17.98 26.63
C ALA A 407 -7.54 -16.82 26.17
N ALA A 408 -7.96 -16.05 25.14
CA ALA A 408 -7.24 -14.88 24.69
C ALA A 408 -7.18 -13.77 25.72
N GLU A 409 -8.29 -13.51 26.44
CA GLU A 409 -8.33 -12.55 27.55
C GLU A 409 -7.40 -12.94 28.71
N GLU A 410 -7.28 -14.22 28.98
CA GLU A 410 -6.35 -14.71 30.04
C GLU A 410 -4.87 -14.55 29.60
N VAL A 411 -4.57 -14.66 28.31
CA VAL A 411 -3.19 -14.56 27.80
C VAL A 411 -2.77 -13.11 27.51
N LEU A 412 -3.67 -12.31 26.92
CA LEU A 412 -3.41 -10.97 26.40
C LEU A 412 -3.99 -9.83 27.27
N GLY A 413 -4.77 -10.19 28.30
CA GLY A 413 -5.51 -9.26 29.14
C GLY A 413 -6.91 -8.96 28.58
N ARG A 414 -7.79 -8.41 29.43
CA ARG A 414 -9.18 -8.12 29.05
C ARG A 414 -9.26 -7.12 27.90
N MET A 415 -10.24 -7.32 27.03
CA MET A 415 -10.54 -6.35 25.95
C MET A 415 -11.04 -5.03 26.54
N PRO A 416 -10.65 -3.89 25.96
CA PRO A 416 -11.27 -2.60 26.26
C PRO A 416 -12.75 -2.61 25.87
N VAL A 417 -13.62 -2.01 26.69
CA VAL A 417 -15.09 -1.95 26.46
C VAL A 417 -15.44 -1.32 25.11
N SER A 418 -14.60 -0.40 24.60
CA SER A 418 -14.79 0.24 23.29
C SER A 418 -14.68 -0.70 22.08
N THR A 419 -14.15 -1.92 22.26
CA THR A 419 -14.05 -2.92 21.17
C THR A 419 -15.27 -3.85 21.11
N GLU A 420 -16.16 -3.80 22.08
CA GLU A 420 -17.40 -4.58 22.10
C GLU A 420 -18.47 -4.04 21.15
N VAL A 421 -18.36 -2.77 20.74
CA VAL A 421 -19.27 -2.16 19.75
C VAL A 421 -18.92 -2.68 18.35
N SER A 422 -19.67 -3.67 17.89
CA SER A 422 -19.56 -4.19 16.52
C SER A 422 -20.41 -3.37 15.57
N TYR A 423 -19.80 -2.84 14.54
CA TYR A 423 -20.49 -2.41 13.34
C TYR A 423 -20.61 -3.59 12.37
#